data_ee2a522c6675bea591d93926be27422a
#
_entry.id   ee2a522c6675bea591d93926be27422a
#
_cell.length_a   1.000
_cell.length_b   1.000
_cell.length_c   1.000
_cell.angle_alpha   90.00
_cell.angle_beta   90.00
_cell.angle_gamma   90.00
#
_symmetry.space_group_name_H-M   'P 1'
#
loop_
_entity.id
_entity.type
_entity.pdbx_description
1 polymer ?
#
loop_
_entity_poly.entity_id
_entity_poly.type
_entity_poly.pdbx_seq_one_letter_code
_entity_poly.pdbx_strand_id
1 'polypeptide(L)'
;IENRARFGRLVLEEVRKCVGPNFPISIRITSDDLMEGGNTFADTLKMLEYWDEFVDIYNVSLALSPTLHYQLDTMDMEDGWRTHYARTVKEKFGKPCITMGNIRTPELADKLVTEGTADFIGIGRGLIADPQWVNKAYEGREAQIRKCISCNIGCAGNRLANNRMIRCTINPDLIHDDDYKKLHVKRTVNVVVIGGGTAGLEAACSAAEVGCSVFLL
;
A
#
# COMPACT_ATOMS: atom_id res chain seq x y z
N ILE A 1 -15.02 23.13 -14.12
CA ILE A 1 -15.17 21.86 -13.38
C ILE A 1 -16.11 20.92 -14.14
N GLU A 2 -17.32 21.32 -14.48
CA GLU A 2 -18.29 20.48 -15.21
C GLU A 2 -17.71 19.82 -16.46
N ASN A 3 -16.99 20.58 -17.31
CA ASN A 3 -16.36 20.03 -18.50
C ASN A 3 -15.25 19.01 -18.18
N ARG A 4 -14.49 19.21 -17.09
CA ARG A 4 -13.50 18.24 -16.61
C ARG A 4 -14.15 16.96 -16.08
N ALA A 5 -15.29 17.08 -15.42
CA ALA A 5 -16.03 15.94 -14.85
C ALA A 5 -16.82 15.16 -15.92
N ARG A 6 -17.13 15.76 -17.08
CA ARG A 6 -18.03 15.20 -18.10
C ARG A 6 -17.67 13.80 -18.56
N PHE A 7 -16.42 13.57 -18.93
CA PHE A 7 -16.00 12.26 -19.43
C PHE A 7 -16.15 11.18 -18.36
N GLY A 8 -15.70 11.46 -17.14
CA GLY A 8 -15.86 10.52 -16.01
C GLY A 8 -17.33 10.22 -15.72
N ARG A 9 -18.20 11.23 -15.77
CA ARG A 9 -19.65 11.06 -15.61
C ARG A 9 -20.23 10.12 -16.68
N LEU A 10 -19.92 10.36 -17.95
CA LEU A 10 -20.42 9.52 -19.06
C LEU A 10 -19.99 8.06 -18.92
N VAL A 11 -18.73 7.83 -18.51
CA VAL A 11 -18.23 6.47 -18.25
C VAL A 11 -18.98 5.81 -17.11
N LEU A 12 -19.14 6.50 -15.98
CA LEU A 12 -19.83 5.96 -14.81
C LEU A 12 -21.31 5.69 -15.07
N GLU A 13 -21.97 6.58 -15.80
CA GLU A 13 -23.34 6.40 -16.22
C GLU A 13 -23.51 5.13 -17.07
N GLU A 14 -22.61 4.91 -18.04
CA GLU A 14 -22.68 3.74 -18.89
C GLU A 14 -22.34 2.45 -18.13
N VAL A 15 -21.33 2.50 -17.25
CA VAL A 15 -21.03 1.36 -16.35
C VAL A 15 -22.24 1.01 -15.50
N ARG A 16 -22.90 2.00 -14.88
CA ARG A 16 -24.08 1.78 -14.04
C ARG A 16 -25.24 1.16 -14.84
N LYS A 17 -25.45 1.59 -16.08
CA LYS A 17 -26.44 0.98 -16.98
C LYS A 17 -26.13 -0.49 -17.26
N CYS A 18 -24.86 -0.80 -17.51
CA CYS A 18 -24.45 -2.18 -17.83
C CYS A 18 -24.54 -3.13 -16.64
N VAL A 19 -24.15 -2.70 -15.44
CA VAL A 19 -24.06 -3.57 -14.25
C VAL A 19 -25.34 -3.55 -13.39
N GLY A 20 -26.23 -2.59 -13.61
CA GLY A 20 -27.47 -2.42 -12.85
C GLY A 20 -27.28 -1.69 -11.52
N PRO A 21 -28.39 -1.42 -10.81
CA PRO A 21 -28.40 -0.53 -9.63
C PRO A 21 -27.72 -1.13 -8.39
N ASN A 22 -27.65 -2.45 -8.28
CA ASN A 22 -27.20 -3.14 -7.07
C ASN A 22 -25.73 -3.60 -7.12
N PHE A 23 -25.05 -3.43 -8.25
CA PHE A 23 -23.64 -3.82 -8.36
C PHE A 23 -22.75 -2.71 -7.80
N PRO A 24 -21.86 -2.99 -6.82
CA PRO A 24 -21.03 -1.96 -6.22
C PRO A 24 -20.01 -1.40 -7.20
N ILE A 25 -19.98 -0.08 -7.37
CA ILE A 25 -19.00 0.64 -8.20
C ILE A 25 -18.05 1.40 -7.28
N SER A 26 -16.78 1.02 -7.31
CA SER A 26 -15.70 1.76 -6.66
C SER A 26 -14.92 2.55 -7.68
N ILE A 27 -14.68 3.84 -7.42
CA ILE A 27 -13.76 4.64 -8.24
C ILE A 27 -12.52 5.01 -7.46
N ARG A 28 -11.37 4.98 -8.15
CA ARG A 28 -10.14 5.55 -7.63
C ARG A 28 -9.96 6.95 -8.16
N ILE A 29 -9.78 7.88 -7.24
CA ILE A 29 -9.63 9.31 -7.54
C ILE A 29 -8.27 9.82 -7.11
N THR A 30 -7.75 10.82 -7.81
CA THR A 30 -6.66 11.66 -7.35
C THR A 30 -7.28 12.84 -6.63
N SER A 31 -7.09 12.94 -5.31
CA SER A 31 -7.70 13.99 -4.50
C SER A 31 -7.11 15.37 -4.78
N ASP A 32 -5.80 15.45 -5.01
CA ASP A 32 -5.08 16.68 -5.36
C ASP A 32 -3.91 16.33 -6.27
N ASP A 33 -3.68 17.10 -7.31
CA ASP A 33 -2.59 16.88 -8.26
C ASP A 33 -1.24 17.37 -7.70
N LEU A 34 -1.27 18.24 -6.69
CA LEU A 34 -0.11 18.85 -6.02
C LEU A 34 0.86 19.52 -7.02
N MET A 35 0.33 20.16 -8.04
CA MET A 35 1.12 20.86 -9.06
C MET A 35 0.40 22.10 -9.57
N GLU A 36 1.18 23.07 -10.03
CA GLU A 36 0.63 24.27 -10.66
C GLU A 36 -0.18 23.93 -11.91
N GLY A 37 -1.38 24.52 -12.03
CA GLY A 37 -2.31 24.26 -13.13
C GLY A 37 -3.06 22.92 -13.06
N GLY A 38 -2.75 22.08 -12.06
CA GLY A 38 -3.48 20.84 -11.76
C GLY A 38 -4.81 21.07 -11.04
N ASN A 39 -5.55 19.99 -10.80
CA ASN A 39 -6.73 20.05 -9.98
C ASN A 39 -6.35 20.14 -8.50
N THR A 40 -6.93 21.10 -7.80
CA THR A 40 -6.86 21.16 -6.34
C THR A 40 -7.85 20.19 -5.71
N PHE A 41 -7.68 19.91 -4.43
CA PHE A 41 -8.64 19.09 -3.70
C PHE A 41 -10.07 19.69 -3.73
N ALA A 42 -10.19 21.02 -3.69
CA ALA A 42 -11.49 21.68 -3.83
C ALA A 42 -12.12 21.45 -5.20
N ASP A 43 -11.33 21.42 -6.27
CA ASP A 43 -11.81 21.09 -7.61
C ASP A 43 -12.25 19.64 -7.70
N THR A 44 -11.48 18.73 -7.13
CA THR A 44 -11.84 17.30 -7.07
C THR A 44 -13.15 17.08 -6.35
N LEU A 45 -13.36 17.69 -5.18
CA LEU A 45 -14.61 17.58 -4.44
C LEU A 45 -15.82 18.05 -5.28
N LYS A 46 -15.67 19.11 -6.09
CA LYS A 46 -16.71 19.56 -7.01
C LYS A 46 -16.92 18.58 -8.18
N MET A 47 -15.87 17.95 -8.70
CA MET A 47 -16.01 16.91 -9.74
C MET A 47 -16.74 15.69 -9.20
N LEU A 48 -16.48 15.29 -7.96
CA LEU A 48 -17.17 14.16 -7.32
C LEU A 48 -18.68 14.39 -7.20
N GLU A 49 -19.15 15.62 -7.04
CA GLU A 49 -20.59 15.94 -7.03
C GLU A 49 -21.30 15.52 -8.32
N TYR A 50 -20.60 15.55 -9.47
CA TYR A 50 -21.14 15.08 -10.74
C TYR A 50 -21.13 13.56 -10.91
N TRP A 51 -20.36 12.85 -10.10
CA TRP A 51 -20.15 11.39 -10.19
C TRP A 51 -20.87 10.63 -9.08
N ASP A 52 -21.20 11.31 -7.99
CA ASP A 52 -21.65 10.69 -6.74
C ASP A 52 -22.85 9.75 -6.91
N GLU A 53 -23.82 10.11 -7.73
CA GLU A 53 -25.01 9.29 -7.98
C GLU A 53 -24.70 7.88 -8.55
N PHE A 54 -23.55 7.71 -9.20
CA PHE A 54 -23.16 6.45 -9.84
C PHE A 54 -22.18 5.61 -9.01
N VAL A 55 -21.59 6.18 -7.96
CA VAL A 55 -20.48 5.60 -7.19
C VAL A 55 -20.96 5.12 -5.85
N ASP A 56 -20.45 3.97 -5.41
CA ASP A 56 -20.75 3.39 -4.10
C ASP A 56 -19.57 3.50 -3.13
N ILE A 57 -18.33 3.49 -3.63
CA ILE A 57 -17.11 3.51 -2.82
C ILE A 57 -16.06 4.43 -3.45
N TYR A 58 -15.43 5.27 -2.64
CA TYR A 58 -14.32 6.11 -3.05
C TYR A 58 -12.96 5.53 -2.62
N ASN A 59 -12.08 5.27 -3.57
CA ASN A 59 -10.68 4.92 -3.31
C ASN A 59 -9.83 6.19 -3.49
N VAL A 60 -9.43 6.79 -2.38
CA VAL A 60 -8.83 8.13 -2.36
C VAL A 60 -7.32 8.04 -2.49
N SER A 61 -6.80 8.44 -3.65
CA SER A 61 -5.38 8.55 -3.97
C SER A 61 -4.94 10.01 -4.03
N LEU A 62 -3.68 10.26 -4.35
CA LEU A 62 -3.07 11.58 -4.37
C LEU A 62 -2.02 11.66 -5.47
N ALA A 63 -1.81 12.86 -6.02
CA ALA A 63 -0.74 13.21 -6.92
C ALA A 63 -0.76 12.50 -8.31
N LEU A 64 0.05 13.01 -9.21
CA LEU A 64 0.22 12.54 -10.58
C LEU A 64 1.66 12.12 -10.84
N SER A 65 1.96 11.68 -12.08
CA SER A 65 3.32 11.31 -12.48
C SER A 65 4.36 12.40 -12.27
N PRO A 66 4.10 13.70 -12.53
CA PRO A 66 5.07 14.76 -12.22
C PRO A 66 5.32 14.96 -10.73
N THR A 67 4.34 14.62 -9.89
CA THR A 67 4.41 14.73 -8.42
C THR A 67 4.50 13.36 -7.75
N LEU A 68 5.15 12.40 -8.41
CA LEU A 68 5.20 10.98 -8.07
C LEU A 68 5.71 10.72 -6.64
N HIS A 69 6.60 11.56 -6.11
CA HIS A 69 7.11 11.44 -4.74
C HIS A 69 6.02 11.57 -3.68
N TYR A 70 4.94 12.32 -3.94
CA TYR A 70 3.76 12.35 -3.08
C TYR A 70 2.85 11.12 -3.27
N GLN A 71 2.84 10.54 -4.47
CA GLN A 71 2.05 9.32 -4.72
C GLN A 71 2.68 8.09 -4.07
N LEU A 72 4.01 8.03 -4.06
CA LEU A 72 4.77 6.87 -3.58
C LEU A 72 5.15 6.93 -2.10
N ASP A 73 4.81 7.99 -1.40
CA ASP A 73 5.14 8.24 0.01
C ASP A 73 6.59 7.87 0.34
N THR A 74 7.45 8.83 0.52
CA THR A 74 8.86 8.65 0.85
C THR A 74 9.06 8.35 2.34
N MET A 75 10.28 7.98 2.74
CA MET A 75 10.57 7.55 4.10
C MET A 75 10.51 8.68 5.14
N ASP A 76 10.68 9.92 4.70
CA ASP A 76 10.58 11.14 5.49
C ASP A 76 9.13 11.58 5.77
N MET A 77 8.16 11.05 5.03
CA MET A 77 6.74 11.33 5.25
C MET A 77 6.20 10.52 6.42
N GLU A 78 5.41 11.19 7.27
CA GLU A 78 4.75 10.56 8.42
C GLU A 78 3.78 9.45 8.00
N ASP A 79 3.55 8.50 8.91
CA ASP A 79 2.58 7.45 8.71
C ASP A 79 1.16 8.06 8.67
N GLY A 80 0.41 7.73 7.61
CA GLY A 80 -0.96 8.21 7.44
C GLY A 80 -1.12 9.68 7.06
N TRP A 81 -0.05 10.40 6.68
CA TRP A 81 -0.02 11.84 6.43
C TRP A 81 -1.13 12.37 5.51
N ARG A 82 -1.61 11.58 4.57
CA ARG A 82 -2.62 11.99 3.58
C ARG A 82 -4.02 11.41 3.83
N THR A 83 -4.26 10.77 4.96
CA THR A 83 -5.55 10.13 5.24
C THR A 83 -6.69 11.12 5.43
N HIS A 84 -6.38 12.38 5.73
CA HIS A 84 -7.36 13.47 5.84
C HIS A 84 -8.17 13.71 4.55
N TYR A 85 -7.61 13.43 3.37
CA TYR A 85 -8.35 13.52 2.11
C TYR A 85 -9.53 12.54 2.08
N ALA A 86 -9.30 11.29 2.50
CA ALA A 86 -10.36 10.29 2.58
C ALA A 86 -11.43 10.65 3.62
N ARG A 87 -11.01 11.15 4.79
CA ARG A 87 -11.93 11.65 5.81
C ARG A 87 -12.87 12.72 5.24
N THR A 88 -12.32 13.73 4.58
CA THR A 88 -13.13 14.83 4.00
C THR A 88 -14.09 14.33 2.92
N VAL A 89 -13.66 13.40 2.05
CA VAL A 89 -14.55 12.80 1.05
C VAL A 89 -15.68 12.02 1.72
N LYS A 90 -15.36 11.20 2.72
CA LYS A 90 -16.34 10.43 3.50
C LYS A 90 -17.36 11.32 4.20
N GLU A 91 -16.90 12.35 4.88
CA GLU A 91 -17.77 13.31 5.57
C GLU A 91 -18.69 14.04 4.61
N LYS A 92 -18.17 14.43 3.44
CA LYS A 92 -18.97 15.19 2.46
C LYS A 92 -20.01 14.33 1.75
N PHE A 93 -19.69 13.11 1.33
CA PHE A 93 -20.55 12.28 0.49
C PHE A 93 -21.27 11.15 1.26
N GLY A 94 -20.91 10.89 2.50
CA GLY A 94 -21.54 9.86 3.34
C GLY A 94 -21.35 8.43 2.82
N LYS A 95 -20.35 8.20 1.95
CA LYS A 95 -20.09 6.90 1.33
C LYS A 95 -18.81 6.26 1.87
N PRO A 96 -18.70 4.91 1.81
CA PRO A 96 -17.50 4.21 2.21
C PRO A 96 -16.27 4.71 1.46
N CYS A 97 -15.17 4.90 2.19
CA CYS A 97 -13.90 5.35 1.64
C CYS A 97 -12.76 4.39 1.94
N ILE A 98 -11.89 4.21 0.95
CA ILE A 98 -10.60 3.52 1.10
C ILE A 98 -9.53 4.61 1.20
N THR A 99 -8.74 4.58 2.27
CA THR A 99 -7.57 5.46 2.44
C THR A 99 -6.27 4.69 2.26
N MET A 100 -5.20 5.42 1.96
CA MET A 100 -3.84 4.89 1.84
C MET A 100 -2.81 5.97 2.14
N GLY A 101 -1.55 5.59 2.30
CA GLY A 101 -0.43 6.52 2.50
C GLY A 101 0.39 6.17 3.73
N ASN A 102 1.50 5.46 3.52
CA ASN A 102 2.40 5.02 4.60
C ASN A 102 1.68 4.39 5.82
N ILE A 103 0.59 3.68 5.60
CA ILE A 103 -0.07 2.92 6.67
C ILE A 103 0.74 1.63 6.84
N ARG A 104 1.67 1.66 7.80
CA ARG A 104 2.73 0.64 7.93
C ARG A 104 2.52 -0.29 9.11
N THR A 105 1.58 0.03 10.01
CA THR A 105 1.30 -0.78 11.20
C THR A 105 -0.19 -1.09 11.33
N PRO A 106 -0.55 -2.27 11.88
CA PRO A 106 -1.94 -2.62 12.17
C PRO A 106 -2.63 -1.65 13.12
N GLU A 107 -1.89 -1.16 14.12
CA GLU A 107 -2.39 -0.19 15.08
C GLU A 107 -2.88 1.10 14.40
N LEU A 108 -2.10 1.65 13.46
CA LEU A 108 -2.53 2.83 12.71
C LEU A 108 -3.73 2.51 11.81
N ALA A 109 -3.74 1.34 11.16
CA ALA A 109 -4.86 0.92 10.32
C ALA A 109 -6.16 0.82 11.12
N ASP A 110 -6.13 0.17 12.27
CA ASP A 110 -7.26 0.04 13.20
C ASP A 110 -7.74 1.40 13.72
N LYS A 111 -6.81 2.24 14.14
CA LYS A 111 -7.10 3.62 14.59
C LYS A 111 -7.86 4.40 13.52
N LEU A 112 -7.41 4.39 12.27
CA LEU A 112 -8.05 5.14 11.18
C LEU A 112 -9.49 4.69 10.90
N VAL A 113 -9.76 3.39 11.02
CA VAL A 113 -11.11 2.84 10.88
C VAL A 113 -11.97 3.18 12.09
N THR A 114 -11.45 2.96 13.30
CA THR A 114 -12.17 3.22 14.55
C THR A 114 -12.54 4.68 14.74
N GLU A 115 -11.64 5.61 14.35
CA GLU A 115 -11.89 7.06 14.37
C GLU A 115 -12.78 7.53 13.22
N GLY A 116 -13.21 6.63 12.33
CA GLY A 116 -14.08 6.96 11.20
C GLY A 116 -13.40 7.72 10.06
N THR A 117 -12.06 7.77 10.03
CA THR A 117 -11.30 8.43 8.95
C THR A 117 -11.55 7.76 7.60
N ALA A 118 -11.66 6.44 7.57
CA ALA A 118 -12.02 5.65 6.40
C ALA A 118 -12.69 4.34 6.83
N ASP A 119 -13.27 3.62 5.88
CA ASP A 119 -13.90 2.32 6.13
C ASP A 119 -12.98 1.16 5.74
N PHE A 120 -12.05 1.43 4.84
CA PHE A 120 -11.09 0.45 4.34
C PHE A 120 -9.69 1.05 4.25
N ILE A 121 -8.70 0.20 4.45
CA ILE A 121 -7.28 0.57 4.38
C ILE A 121 -6.63 -0.07 3.17
N GLY A 122 -6.02 0.76 2.30
CA GLY A 122 -5.26 0.31 1.14
C GLY A 122 -3.78 0.11 1.50
N ILE A 123 -3.32 -1.13 1.54
CA ILE A 123 -1.93 -1.49 1.83
C ILE A 123 -1.27 -2.04 0.56
N GLY A 124 -0.32 -1.31 -0.02
CA GLY A 124 0.44 -1.76 -1.19
C GLY A 124 1.82 -2.27 -0.82
N ARG A 125 2.76 -1.34 -0.60
CA ARG A 125 4.17 -1.67 -0.30
C ARG A 125 4.35 -2.45 1.00
N GLY A 126 3.43 -2.30 1.97
CA GLY A 126 3.39 -3.12 3.17
C GLY A 126 3.27 -4.61 2.85
N LEU A 127 2.41 -4.98 1.91
CA LEU A 127 2.23 -6.37 1.46
C LEU A 127 3.38 -6.87 0.57
N ILE A 128 4.09 -5.97 -0.12
CA ILE A 128 5.34 -6.32 -0.81
C ILE A 128 6.44 -6.65 0.21
N ALA A 129 6.51 -5.90 1.30
CA ALA A 129 7.46 -6.11 2.38
C ALA A 129 7.14 -7.38 3.20
N ASP A 130 5.86 -7.61 3.45
CA ASP A 130 5.37 -8.78 4.18
C ASP A 130 4.01 -9.24 3.65
N PRO A 131 3.94 -10.29 2.81
CA PRO A 131 2.67 -10.79 2.29
C PRO A 131 1.75 -11.35 3.39
N GLN A 132 2.31 -11.70 4.56
CA GLN A 132 1.55 -12.18 5.71
C GLN A 132 1.11 -11.05 6.67
N TRP A 133 1.25 -9.80 6.27
CA TRP A 133 0.96 -8.64 7.11
C TRP A 133 -0.42 -8.73 7.79
N VAL A 134 -1.47 -9.00 7.02
CA VAL A 134 -2.85 -9.08 7.53
C VAL A 134 -3.03 -10.29 8.45
N ASN A 135 -2.49 -11.45 8.05
CA ASN A 135 -2.59 -12.67 8.86
C ASN A 135 -1.85 -12.50 10.20
N LYS A 136 -0.64 -11.93 10.18
CA LYS A 136 0.12 -11.64 11.40
C LYS A 136 -0.60 -10.67 12.32
N ALA A 137 -1.22 -9.62 11.76
CA ALA A 137 -2.04 -8.68 12.52
C ALA A 137 -3.24 -9.40 13.17
N TYR A 138 -3.97 -10.21 12.40
CA TYR A 138 -5.13 -10.96 12.89
C TYR A 138 -4.77 -11.97 13.99
N GLU A 139 -3.59 -12.55 13.93
CA GLU A 139 -3.10 -13.55 14.89
C GLU A 139 -2.36 -12.94 16.10
N GLY A 140 -2.30 -11.62 16.24
CA GLY A 140 -1.60 -10.93 17.33
C GLY A 140 -0.07 -11.05 17.24
N ARG A 141 0.46 -11.18 16.03
CA ARG A 141 1.91 -11.32 15.74
C ARG A 141 2.50 -10.09 15.06
N GLU A 142 2.02 -8.90 15.43
CA GLU A 142 2.41 -7.62 14.81
C GLU A 142 3.92 -7.37 14.90
N ALA A 143 4.56 -7.80 15.99
CA ALA A 143 6.01 -7.69 16.17
C ALA A 143 6.83 -8.47 15.12
N GLN A 144 6.21 -9.42 14.42
CA GLN A 144 6.85 -10.22 13.37
C GLN A 144 6.61 -9.62 11.96
N ILE A 145 5.87 -8.53 11.84
CA ILE A 145 5.62 -7.88 10.55
C ILE A 145 6.91 -7.20 10.06
N ARG A 146 7.33 -7.53 8.85
CA ARG A 146 8.38 -6.80 8.12
C ARG A 146 7.81 -5.45 7.68
N LYS A 147 7.99 -4.43 8.51
CA LYS A 147 7.45 -3.08 8.26
C LYS A 147 8.12 -2.44 7.05
N CYS A 148 7.35 -2.02 6.05
CA CYS A 148 7.87 -1.28 4.90
C CYS A 148 8.58 0.00 5.36
N ILE A 149 9.82 0.22 4.90
CA ILE A 149 10.61 1.42 5.23
C ILE A 149 10.45 2.56 4.22
N SER A 150 9.56 2.42 3.26
CA SER A 150 9.25 3.43 2.23
C SER A 150 10.47 3.93 1.43
N CYS A 151 11.49 3.07 1.27
CA CYS A 151 12.71 3.40 0.53
C CYS A 151 12.50 3.56 -0.99
N ASN A 152 11.44 3.00 -1.53
CA ASN A 152 11.09 3.00 -2.96
C ASN A 152 12.13 2.40 -3.92
N ILE A 153 13.26 1.86 -3.44
CA ILE A 153 14.41 1.42 -4.25
C ILE A 153 14.05 0.20 -5.12
N GLY A 154 13.71 -0.91 -4.49
CA GLY A 154 13.51 -2.18 -5.17
C GLY A 154 12.12 -2.33 -5.80
N CYS A 155 11.10 -1.69 -5.26
CA CYS A 155 9.74 -1.75 -5.78
C CYS A 155 9.50 -0.68 -6.86
N ALA A 156 9.23 0.56 -6.47
CA ALA A 156 8.92 1.66 -7.36
C ALA A 156 10.09 2.01 -8.29
N GLY A 157 11.30 2.11 -7.76
CA GLY A 157 12.50 2.44 -8.54
C GLY A 157 12.79 1.40 -9.63
N ASN A 158 12.74 0.11 -9.30
CA ASN A 158 12.92 -0.93 -10.31
C ASN A 158 11.81 -0.89 -11.37
N ARG A 159 10.55 -0.78 -10.95
CA ARG A 159 9.42 -0.83 -11.88
C ARG A 159 9.31 0.41 -12.75
N LEU A 160 9.41 1.61 -12.16
CA LEU A 160 9.11 2.88 -12.85
C LEU A 160 10.33 3.52 -13.50
N ALA A 161 11.50 3.48 -12.85
CA ALA A 161 12.71 4.10 -13.37
C ALA A 161 13.56 3.14 -14.22
N ASN A 162 13.63 1.86 -13.86
CA ASN A 162 14.56 0.91 -14.46
C ASN A 162 13.87 -0.14 -15.35
N ASN A 163 12.54 -0.15 -15.44
CA ASN A 163 11.74 -1.18 -16.13
C ASN A 163 12.20 -2.61 -15.81
N ARG A 164 12.45 -2.88 -14.53
CA ARG A 164 12.88 -4.19 -14.00
C ARG A 164 11.79 -4.79 -13.13
N MET A 165 11.91 -6.06 -12.84
CA MET A 165 11.08 -6.75 -11.87
C MET A 165 11.21 -6.08 -10.49
N ILE A 166 10.09 -6.00 -9.77
CA ILE A 166 10.09 -5.46 -8.40
C ILE A 166 10.91 -6.37 -7.48
N ARG A 167 11.59 -5.73 -6.53
CA ARG A 167 12.26 -6.36 -5.40
C ARG A 167 11.95 -5.57 -4.13
N CYS A 168 12.26 -6.12 -2.99
CA CYS A 168 12.11 -5.40 -1.73
C CYS A 168 13.43 -5.45 -0.96
N THR A 169 13.82 -4.32 -0.39
CA THR A 169 15.05 -4.19 0.41
C THR A 169 15.00 -5.04 1.69
N ILE A 170 13.80 -5.23 2.23
CA ILE A 170 13.60 -5.95 3.50
C ILE A 170 12.84 -7.28 3.34
N ASN A 171 12.50 -7.67 2.11
CA ASN A 171 11.90 -8.97 1.81
C ASN A 171 12.69 -9.64 0.68
N PRO A 172 13.68 -10.46 1.01
CA PRO A 172 14.52 -11.17 0.02
C PRO A 172 13.73 -12.22 -0.76
N ASP A 173 12.65 -12.77 -0.17
CA ASP A 173 11.85 -13.85 -0.76
C ASP A 173 10.87 -13.36 -1.84
N LEU A 174 10.72 -12.03 -2.00
CA LEU A 174 9.81 -11.46 -2.98
C LEU A 174 10.11 -11.98 -4.41
N ILE A 175 9.12 -12.60 -5.07
CA ILE A 175 9.21 -13.19 -6.43
C ILE A 175 9.99 -14.53 -6.47
N HIS A 176 10.54 -14.97 -5.36
CA HIS A 176 11.36 -16.18 -5.29
C HIS A 176 10.76 -17.28 -4.42
N ASP A 177 9.48 -17.19 -4.07
CA ASP A 177 8.79 -18.12 -3.16
C ASP A 177 8.95 -19.61 -3.58
N ASP A 178 9.01 -19.87 -4.90
CA ASP A 178 9.21 -21.23 -5.40
C ASP A 178 10.69 -21.64 -5.53
N ASP A 179 11.60 -20.67 -5.81
CA ASP A 179 13.01 -20.89 -6.01
C ASP A 179 13.77 -21.02 -4.66
N TYR A 180 13.26 -20.34 -3.63
CA TYR A 180 13.86 -20.28 -2.29
C TYR A 180 12.98 -20.91 -1.22
N LYS A 181 12.23 -21.97 -1.54
CA LYS A 181 11.57 -22.77 -0.51
C LYS A 181 12.63 -23.21 0.51
N LYS A 182 12.57 -22.65 1.71
CA LYS A 182 13.43 -23.02 2.83
C LYS A 182 13.11 -24.45 3.24
N LEU A 183 13.79 -25.42 2.62
CA LEU A 183 13.66 -26.82 2.97
C LEU A 183 14.42 -27.07 4.26
N HIS A 184 13.78 -27.68 5.25
CA HIS A 184 14.47 -28.12 6.46
C HIS A 184 15.60 -29.09 6.14
N VAL A 185 16.73 -28.91 6.80
CA VAL A 185 17.87 -29.83 6.67
C VAL A 185 17.47 -31.22 7.17
N LYS A 186 17.93 -32.27 6.47
CA LYS A 186 17.65 -33.67 6.86
C LYS A 186 18.32 -34.07 8.17
N ARG A 187 19.37 -33.38 8.56
CA ARG A 187 20.07 -33.52 9.83
C ARG A 187 20.59 -32.17 10.30
N THR A 188 20.63 -31.94 11.61
CA THR A 188 21.19 -30.71 12.16
C THR A 188 22.65 -30.54 11.73
N VAL A 189 22.97 -29.38 11.18
CA VAL A 189 24.33 -28.98 10.78
C VAL A 189 24.72 -27.74 11.58
N ASN A 190 25.98 -27.68 12.00
CA ASN A 190 26.52 -26.48 12.65
C ASN A 190 26.96 -25.49 11.57
N VAL A 191 26.47 -24.25 11.68
CA VAL A 191 26.82 -23.16 10.78
C VAL A 191 27.46 -22.05 11.61
N VAL A 192 28.63 -21.59 11.17
CA VAL A 192 29.29 -20.43 11.77
C VAL A 192 29.14 -19.26 10.80
N VAL A 193 28.55 -18.17 11.26
CA VAL A 193 28.43 -16.91 10.51
C VAL A 193 29.41 -15.91 11.12
N ILE A 194 30.31 -15.39 10.30
CA ILE A 194 31.32 -14.41 10.74
C ILE A 194 30.88 -13.04 10.27
N GLY A 195 30.56 -12.15 11.21
CA GLY A 195 30.09 -10.78 10.98
C GLY A 195 28.64 -10.58 11.30
N GLY A 196 28.31 -9.74 12.28
CA GLY A 196 26.96 -9.40 12.74
C GLY A 196 26.31 -8.22 12.00
N GLY A 197 26.71 -7.93 10.76
CA GLY A 197 26.02 -6.96 9.91
C GLY A 197 24.72 -7.50 9.34
N THR A 198 23.97 -6.68 8.55
CA THR A 198 22.66 -7.07 7.98
C THR A 198 22.70 -8.38 7.21
N ALA A 199 23.73 -8.61 6.40
CA ALA A 199 23.91 -9.85 5.64
C ALA A 199 24.16 -11.06 6.54
N GLY A 200 25.01 -10.90 7.57
CA GLY A 200 25.31 -11.98 8.50
C GLY A 200 24.13 -12.34 9.39
N LEU A 201 23.38 -11.34 9.88
CA LEU A 201 22.16 -11.57 10.64
C LEU A 201 21.11 -12.32 9.80
N GLU A 202 20.89 -11.92 8.54
CA GLU A 202 19.97 -12.61 7.65
C GLU A 202 20.41 -14.04 7.34
N ALA A 203 21.72 -14.26 7.11
CA ALA A 203 22.28 -15.58 6.90
C ALA A 203 22.10 -16.48 8.14
N ALA A 204 22.31 -15.94 9.33
CA ALA A 204 22.12 -16.67 10.59
C ALA A 204 20.64 -17.03 10.81
N CYS A 205 19.73 -16.09 10.60
CA CYS A 205 18.29 -16.34 10.70
C CYS A 205 17.83 -17.40 9.69
N SER A 206 18.24 -17.27 8.43
CA SER A 206 17.86 -18.22 7.37
C SER A 206 18.40 -19.63 7.65
N ALA A 207 19.61 -19.76 8.14
CA ALA A 207 20.17 -21.06 8.53
C ALA A 207 19.42 -21.67 9.72
N ALA A 208 19.07 -20.89 10.73
CA ALA A 208 18.30 -21.34 11.88
C ALA A 208 16.89 -21.79 11.49
N GLU A 209 16.21 -21.04 10.62
CA GLU A 209 14.86 -21.37 10.12
C GLU A 209 14.80 -22.71 9.40
N VAL A 210 15.87 -23.12 8.73
CA VAL A 210 15.92 -24.44 8.07
C VAL A 210 16.42 -25.58 8.99
N GLY A 211 16.64 -25.30 10.28
CA GLY A 211 16.98 -26.29 11.31
C GLY A 211 18.47 -26.49 11.56
N CYS A 212 19.31 -25.53 11.16
CA CYS A 212 20.74 -25.55 11.53
C CYS A 212 20.96 -25.04 12.96
N SER A 213 22.04 -25.50 13.59
CA SER A 213 22.60 -24.89 14.81
C SER A 213 23.55 -23.77 14.38
N VAL A 214 23.29 -22.52 14.80
CA VAL A 214 24.00 -21.35 14.27
C VAL A 214 24.82 -20.67 15.35
N PHE A 215 26.07 -20.37 15.03
CA PHE A 215 26.96 -19.52 15.82
C PHE A 215 27.26 -18.25 15.02
N LEU A 216 26.85 -17.09 15.55
CA LEU A 216 27.16 -15.79 14.97
C LEU A 216 28.27 -15.13 15.76
N LEU A 217 29.34 -14.72 15.06
CA LEU A 217 30.54 -14.09 15.61
C LEU A 217 30.71 -12.67 15.05
#